data_90cb7feabffdfa749b382d9f10052d3c
#
_entry.id   90cb7feabffdfa749b382d9f10052d3c
#
_cell.length_a   1.000
_cell.length_b   1.000
_cell.length_c   1.000
_cell.angle_alpha   90.00
_cell.angle_beta   90.00
_cell.angle_gamma   90.00
#
_symmetry.space_group_name_H-M   'P 1'
#
loop_
_entity.id
_entity.type
_entity.pdbx_description
1 polymer ?
#
loop_
_entity_poly.entity_id
_entity_poly.type
_entity_poly.pdbx_seq_one_letter_code
_entity_poly.pdbx_strand_id
1 'polypeptide(L)'
;LNVNTYLIKNINVIPMHKDTVLANKTIFVHNGIIKNIESKIIVDDIEIIDGKNQFISPGLIDMHTHLWDKQELGLYLANGVTTIRNLWGYSMHLRLKDKLQKNKIIGPMLFTSSPKLTSKDDFGDDKVQIETKEEAKKLVIDYKQRGFDFIKIYAGINEDIYKTIINQSKKSGISIIAHPSREIPYLDQFNSQVASLEHTEEIVQQALNYEIDSLKLPPIIQKFVDSKKSFCPTITGFYKIYEMLDKGEEVINNGAINYMNPLIKTVDSKVQYNRWANEKTNNSSITETIYKQHLFHLYILKKMNEKGVNIISGTDSGIGITVPGASIHQELSFYKEAGLSNYDALKTATINPTKTHKEFEQMGSIQKGKFANFIVTKKNPLVNLNELKKPEWIMVNGRKVDKTTLNKYSQNAKNRNNLVVTALRYLEYLLVER
;
A
#
# COMPACT_ATOMS: atom_id res chain seq x y z
N LEU A 1 -24.94 -7.48 -3.90
CA LEU A 1 -24.38 -6.54 -4.88
C LEU A 1 -23.90 -7.35 -6.08
N ASN A 2 -24.67 -7.31 -7.17
CA ASN A 2 -24.31 -8.01 -8.38
C ASN A 2 -23.16 -7.28 -9.08
N VAL A 3 -22.25 -8.02 -9.68
CA VAL A 3 -21.21 -7.50 -10.57
C VAL A 3 -21.90 -7.24 -11.91
N ASN A 4 -22.10 -5.98 -12.23
CA ASN A 4 -22.88 -5.59 -13.39
C ASN A 4 -22.09 -5.67 -14.68
N THR A 5 -22.82 -5.71 -15.80
CA THR A 5 -22.28 -5.63 -17.15
C THR A 5 -22.48 -4.21 -17.68
N TYR A 6 -21.43 -3.60 -18.22
CA TYR A 6 -21.44 -2.22 -18.67
C TYR A 6 -20.79 -2.05 -20.04
N LEU A 7 -21.29 -1.09 -20.80
CA LEU A 7 -20.62 -0.51 -21.95
C LEU A 7 -20.25 0.94 -21.64
N ILE A 8 -18.96 1.20 -21.38
CA ILE A 8 -18.45 2.55 -21.11
C ILE A 8 -18.03 3.17 -22.44
N LYS A 9 -18.75 4.19 -22.89
CA LYS A 9 -18.51 4.88 -24.18
C LYS A 9 -17.87 6.25 -23.97
N ASN A 10 -17.32 6.83 -25.04
CA ASN A 10 -16.79 8.20 -25.07
C ASN A 10 -15.76 8.45 -23.96
N ILE A 11 -14.76 7.57 -23.82
CA ILE A 11 -13.76 7.62 -22.76
C ILE A 11 -12.34 7.60 -23.32
N ASN A 12 -11.44 8.39 -22.74
CA ASN A 12 -10.01 8.38 -23.07
C ASN A 12 -9.29 7.41 -22.14
N VAL A 13 -8.69 6.35 -22.68
CA VAL A 13 -8.11 5.26 -21.90
C VAL A 13 -6.61 5.45 -21.70
N ILE A 14 -6.17 5.42 -20.45
CA ILE A 14 -4.76 5.36 -20.05
C ILE A 14 -4.46 3.90 -19.69
N PRO A 15 -3.88 3.11 -20.58
CA PRO A 15 -3.80 1.66 -20.44
C PRO A 15 -2.74 1.20 -19.41
N MET A 16 -1.76 2.03 -19.11
CA MET A 16 -0.61 1.82 -18.22
C MET A 16 0.42 0.75 -18.64
N HIS A 17 0.11 -0.17 -19.56
CA HIS A 17 1.12 -1.04 -20.15
C HIS A 17 1.94 -0.34 -21.25
N LYS A 18 1.50 0.85 -21.68
CA LYS A 18 2.19 1.79 -22.57
C LYS A 18 1.95 3.21 -22.08
N ASP A 19 2.95 4.08 -22.26
CA ASP A 19 2.82 5.52 -22.01
C ASP A 19 2.07 6.18 -23.17
N THR A 20 0.74 6.13 -23.10
CA THR A 20 -0.15 6.65 -24.15
C THR A 20 -1.56 6.89 -23.62
N VAL A 21 -2.32 7.66 -24.40
CA VAL A 21 -3.76 7.83 -24.21
C VAL A 21 -4.46 7.34 -25.47
N LEU A 22 -5.35 6.36 -25.33
CA LEU A 22 -6.21 5.87 -26.39
C LEU A 22 -7.49 6.70 -26.39
N ALA A 23 -7.59 7.67 -27.31
CA ALA A 23 -8.71 8.59 -27.37
C ALA A 23 -10.02 7.93 -27.80
N ASN A 24 -11.12 8.40 -27.23
CA ASN A 24 -12.50 8.08 -27.61
C ASN A 24 -12.77 6.58 -27.80
N LYS A 25 -12.52 5.80 -26.74
CA LYS A 25 -12.75 4.35 -26.75
C LYS A 25 -14.08 3.98 -26.11
N THR A 26 -14.49 2.76 -26.40
CA THR A 26 -15.57 2.04 -25.75
C THR A 26 -14.97 0.84 -25.03
N ILE A 27 -15.30 0.66 -23.74
CA ILE A 27 -14.87 -0.48 -22.92
C ILE A 27 -16.08 -1.35 -22.62
N PHE A 28 -16.01 -2.63 -22.94
CA PHE A 28 -17.00 -3.62 -22.53
C PHE A 28 -16.53 -4.35 -21.28
N VAL A 29 -17.30 -4.20 -20.21
CA VAL A 29 -17.09 -4.91 -18.91
C VAL A 29 -18.20 -5.93 -18.75
N HIS A 30 -17.84 -7.17 -18.44
CA HIS A 30 -18.79 -8.24 -18.12
C HIS A 30 -18.28 -9.03 -16.91
N ASN A 31 -19.12 -9.13 -15.89
CA ASN A 31 -18.81 -9.80 -14.61
C ASN A 31 -17.48 -9.32 -14.00
N GLY A 32 -17.27 -8.01 -13.96
CA GLY A 32 -16.08 -7.39 -13.38
C GLY A 32 -14.79 -7.52 -14.18
N ILE A 33 -14.85 -8.10 -15.38
CA ILE A 33 -13.70 -8.32 -16.27
C ILE A 33 -13.85 -7.46 -17.54
N ILE A 34 -12.77 -6.83 -17.97
CA ILE A 34 -12.67 -6.13 -19.23
C ILE A 34 -12.70 -7.17 -20.37
N LYS A 35 -13.72 -7.15 -21.20
CA LYS A 35 -13.88 -8.09 -22.32
C LYS A 35 -13.33 -7.54 -23.62
N ASN A 36 -13.51 -6.25 -23.88
CA ASN A 36 -13.02 -5.60 -25.10
C ASN A 36 -12.81 -4.09 -24.91
N ILE A 37 -11.92 -3.51 -25.72
CA ILE A 37 -11.61 -2.08 -25.74
C ILE A 37 -11.41 -1.69 -27.20
N GLU A 38 -12.39 -0.99 -27.80
CA GLU A 38 -12.36 -0.58 -29.21
C GLU A 38 -12.98 0.81 -29.42
N SER A 39 -12.90 1.35 -30.61
CA SER A 39 -13.54 2.62 -30.94
C SER A 39 -15.07 2.51 -30.95
N LYS A 40 -15.61 1.35 -31.32
CA LYS A 40 -17.03 1.07 -31.31
C LYS A 40 -17.29 -0.38 -30.94
N ILE A 41 -18.13 -0.60 -29.95
CA ILE A 41 -18.63 -1.91 -29.54
C ILE A 41 -20.16 -1.80 -29.49
N ILE A 42 -20.84 -2.77 -30.04
CA ILE A 42 -22.32 -2.88 -30.03
C ILE A 42 -22.63 -4.14 -29.21
N VAL A 43 -23.38 -3.96 -28.15
CA VAL A 43 -23.97 -5.04 -27.33
C VAL A 43 -25.35 -4.54 -26.94
N ASP A 44 -26.37 -5.35 -27.12
CA ASP A 44 -27.72 -5.04 -26.78
C ASP A 44 -28.05 -5.37 -25.33
N ASP A 45 -29.04 -4.73 -24.75
CA ASP A 45 -29.60 -4.97 -23.42
C ASP A 45 -28.61 -4.87 -22.24
N ILE A 46 -27.67 -3.90 -22.33
CA ILE A 46 -26.73 -3.63 -21.23
C ILE A 46 -26.75 -2.15 -20.80
N GLU A 47 -26.33 -1.90 -19.57
CA GLU A 47 -26.19 -0.54 -19.05
C GLU A 47 -25.06 0.20 -19.78
N ILE A 48 -25.38 1.38 -20.31
CA ILE A 48 -24.40 2.26 -20.98
C ILE A 48 -24.01 3.37 -20.03
N ILE A 49 -22.70 3.50 -19.81
CA ILE A 49 -22.08 4.61 -19.08
C ILE A 49 -21.44 5.55 -20.10
N ASP A 50 -21.92 6.78 -20.18
CA ASP A 50 -21.25 7.82 -20.96
C ASP A 50 -20.04 8.34 -20.19
N GLY A 51 -18.85 8.16 -20.74
CA GLY A 51 -17.58 8.62 -20.19
C GLY A 51 -17.32 10.11 -20.38
N LYS A 52 -18.17 10.83 -21.13
CA LYS A 52 -18.13 12.31 -21.29
C LYS A 52 -16.76 12.85 -21.70
N ASN A 53 -16.02 12.13 -22.52
CA ASN A 53 -14.65 12.42 -22.92
C ASN A 53 -13.65 12.57 -21.73
N GLN A 54 -14.00 12.03 -20.58
CA GLN A 54 -13.13 11.98 -19.40
C GLN A 54 -12.02 10.94 -19.61
N PHE A 55 -11.11 10.86 -18.62
CA PHE A 55 -9.97 9.93 -18.65
C PHE A 55 -10.20 8.79 -17.68
N ILE A 56 -9.93 7.57 -18.13
CA ILE A 56 -10.00 6.36 -17.31
C ILE A 56 -8.62 5.73 -17.21
N SER A 57 -8.17 5.48 -15.99
CA SER A 57 -6.92 4.79 -15.65
C SER A 57 -7.19 3.61 -14.73
N PRO A 58 -6.24 2.66 -14.59
CA PRO A 58 -6.37 1.64 -13.55
C PRO A 58 -6.51 2.28 -12.17
N GLY A 59 -7.26 1.61 -11.28
CA GLY A 59 -7.32 1.98 -9.88
C GLY A 59 -5.95 1.86 -9.21
N LEU A 60 -5.66 2.74 -8.25
CA LEU A 60 -4.40 2.72 -7.51
C LEU A 60 -4.31 1.50 -6.60
N ILE A 61 -3.10 1.00 -6.44
CA ILE A 61 -2.73 -0.11 -5.57
C ILE A 61 -1.79 0.44 -4.49
N ASP A 62 -2.18 0.36 -3.22
CA ASP A 62 -1.34 0.70 -2.08
C ASP A 62 -0.75 -0.59 -1.50
N MET A 63 0.58 -0.74 -1.66
CA MET A 63 1.29 -1.98 -1.35
C MET A 63 1.79 -2.07 0.09
N HIS A 64 1.51 -1.06 0.93
CA HIS A 64 1.84 -1.10 2.36
C HIS A 64 0.83 -0.31 3.18
N THR A 65 -0.09 -1.01 3.82
CA THR A 65 -1.14 -0.41 4.64
C THR A 65 -1.34 -1.16 5.94
N HIS A 66 -1.92 -0.47 6.93
CA HIS A 66 -2.37 -1.02 8.20
C HIS A 66 -3.85 -0.68 8.39
N LEU A 67 -4.73 -1.62 8.07
CA LEU A 67 -6.18 -1.43 8.07
C LEU A 67 -6.75 -1.66 9.48
N TRP A 68 -7.43 -0.66 10.05
CA TRP A 68 -7.98 -0.74 11.41
C TRP A 68 -9.48 -0.97 11.49
N ASP A 69 -10.22 -0.53 10.48
CA ASP A 69 -11.67 -0.69 10.50
C ASP A 69 -12.31 -0.67 9.10
N LYS A 70 -13.58 -1.02 9.06
CA LYS A 70 -14.36 -1.09 7.83
C LYS A 70 -14.55 0.26 7.13
N GLN A 71 -14.58 1.38 7.87
CA GLN A 71 -14.78 2.72 7.28
C GLN A 71 -13.58 3.15 6.43
N GLU A 72 -12.40 2.65 6.76
CA GLU A 72 -11.19 2.91 5.97
C GLU A 72 -11.30 2.34 4.56
N LEU A 73 -12.04 1.25 4.34
CA LEU A 73 -12.26 0.70 3.00
C LEU A 73 -12.89 1.73 2.06
N GLY A 74 -13.89 2.46 2.55
CA GLY A 74 -14.51 3.55 1.78
C GLY A 74 -13.58 4.74 1.57
N LEU A 75 -12.73 5.05 2.55
CA LEU A 75 -11.76 6.14 2.45
C LEU A 75 -10.68 5.85 1.39
N TYR A 76 -10.20 4.60 1.30
CA TYR A 76 -9.33 4.17 0.21
C TYR A 76 -9.99 4.40 -1.16
N LEU A 77 -11.23 3.94 -1.33
CA LEU A 77 -11.99 4.13 -2.57
C LEU A 77 -12.18 5.60 -2.92
N ALA A 78 -12.47 6.45 -1.92
CA ALA A 78 -12.65 7.90 -2.11
C ALA A 78 -11.38 8.61 -2.62
N ASN A 79 -10.22 8.00 -2.41
CA ASN A 79 -8.91 8.45 -2.90
C ASN A 79 -8.43 7.68 -4.14
N GLY A 80 -9.29 6.90 -4.80
CA GLY A 80 -8.96 6.16 -6.02
C GLY A 80 -8.17 4.86 -5.78
N VAL A 81 -7.96 4.44 -4.54
CA VAL A 81 -7.28 3.19 -4.22
C VAL A 81 -8.27 2.04 -4.30
N THR A 82 -8.11 1.18 -5.28
CA THR A 82 -9.01 0.03 -5.54
C THR A 82 -8.45 -1.30 -5.07
N THR A 83 -7.18 -1.32 -4.63
CA THR A 83 -6.52 -2.51 -4.10
C THR A 83 -5.56 -2.09 -2.99
N ILE A 84 -5.55 -2.85 -1.90
CA ILE A 84 -4.63 -2.64 -0.77
C ILE A 84 -3.96 -3.96 -0.37
N ARG A 85 -2.66 -3.85 0.01
CA ARG A 85 -1.89 -4.91 0.65
C ARG A 85 -1.69 -4.54 2.12
N ASN A 86 -2.51 -5.15 2.99
CA ASN A 86 -2.43 -4.95 4.44
C ASN A 86 -1.29 -5.77 5.04
N LEU A 87 -0.35 -5.13 5.72
CA LEU A 87 0.87 -5.75 6.25
C LEU A 87 0.88 -5.90 7.77
N TRP A 88 -0.29 -5.96 8.36
CA TRP A 88 -0.52 -6.39 9.73
C TRP A 88 -1.86 -7.12 9.78
N GLY A 89 -1.83 -8.41 9.44
CA GLY A 89 -3.04 -9.23 9.32
C GLY A 89 -3.42 -9.90 10.64
N TYR A 90 -4.73 -10.07 10.85
CA TYR A 90 -5.32 -10.90 11.90
C TYR A 90 -6.78 -11.26 11.52
N SER A 91 -7.47 -12.00 12.36
CA SER A 91 -8.79 -12.59 12.07
C SER A 91 -9.82 -11.62 11.47
N MET A 92 -9.83 -10.35 11.89
CA MET A 92 -10.73 -9.32 11.33
C MET A 92 -10.50 -9.15 9.82
N HIS A 93 -9.25 -9.12 9.37
CA HIS A 93 -8.92 -8.90 7.96
C HIS A 93 -9.36 -10.06 7.08
N LEU A 94 -9.25 -11.30 7.57
CA LEU A 94 -9.76 -12.48 6.87
C LEU A 94 -11.28 -12.42 6.70
N ARG A 95 -12.01 -11.98 7.75
CA ARG A 95 -13.46 -11.77 7.66
C ARG A 95 -13.86 -10.64 6.71
N LEU A 96 -13.10 -9.54 6.67
CA LEU A 96 -13.32 -8.45 5.71
C LEU A 96 -13.04 -8.90 4.28
N LYS A 97 -11.95 -9.63 4.06
CA LYS A 97 -11.58 -10.21 2.76
C LYS A 97 -12.69 -11.12 2.24
N ASP A 98 -13.22 -12.04 3.06
CA ASP A 98 -14.35 -12.92 2.70
C ASP A 98 -15.59 -12.11 2.30
N LYS A 99 -15.94 -11.06 3.07
CA LYS A 99 -17.10 -10.22 2.75
C LYS A 99 -16.92 -9.42 1.45
N LEU A 100 -15.70 -8.95 1.15
CA LEU A 100 -15.38 -8.26 -0.10
C LEU A 100 -15.44 -9.22 -1.29
N GLN A 101 -14.85 -10.41 -1.18
CA GLN A 101 -14.85 -11.43 -2.23
C GLN A 101 -16.26 -11.95 -2.54
N LYS A 102 -17.11 -12.09 -1.51
CA LYS A 102 -18.51 -12.48 -1.66
C LYS A 102 -19.44 -11.31 -2.04
N ASN A 103 -18.90 -10.16 -2.36
CA ASN A 103 -19.64 -8.95 -2.71
C ASN A 103 -20.66 -8.49 -1.63
N LYS A 104 -20.51 -8.91 -0.36
CA LYS A 104 -21.38 -8.49 0.76
C LYS A 104 -21.14 -7.05 1.19
N ILE A 105 -19.97 -6.53 0.92
CA ILE A 105 -19.60 -5.12 1.16
C ILE A 105 -18.84 -4.60 -0.06
N ILE A 106 -18.73 -3.27 -0.18
CA ILE A 106 -17.91 -2.62 -1.18
C ILE A 106 -16.67 -2.04 -0.51
N GLY A 107 -15.52 -2.17 -1.16
CA GLY A 107 -14.22 -1.70 -0.71
C GLY A 107 -13.16 -2.06 -1.74
N PRO A 108 -11.90 -1.64 -1.53
CA PRO A 108 -10.78 -2.09 -2.36
C PRO A 108 -10.63 -3.62 -2.26
N MET A 109 -10.04 -4.22 -3.27
CA MET A 109 -9.58 -5.62 -3.17
C MET A 109 -8.55 -5.70 -2.04
N LEU A 110 -8.79 -6.61 -1.11
CA LEU A 110 -7.97 -6.74 0.11
C LEU A 110 -7.10 -7.98 0.04
N PHE A 111 -5.79 -7.77 0.06
CA PHE A 111 -4.79 -8.80 0.31
C PHE A 111 -4.16 -8.54 1.68
N THR A 112 -3.95 -9.57 2.47
CA THR A 112 -3.45 -9.41 3.83
C THR A 112 -2.35 -10.40 4.17
N SER A 113 -1.29 -9.89 4.78
CA SER A 113 -0.25 -10.74 5.38
C SER A 113 -0.72 -11.38 6.69
N SER A 114 0.09 -12.28 7.21
CA SER A 114 0.07 -12.69 8.62
C SER A 114 0.25 -11.48 9.55
N PRO A 115 0.08 -11.66 10.88
CA PRO A 115 0.67 -10.75 11.85
C PRO A 115 2.17 -10.51 11.58
N LYS A 116 2.72 -9.45 12.15
CA LYS A 116 4.16 -9.15 12.10
C LYS A 116 4.90 -10.19 12.94
N LEU A 117 5.79 -10.97 12.33
CA LEU A 117 6.57 -12.00 13.00
C LEU A 117 7.95 -11.47 13.36
N THR A 118 8.34 -11.66 14.60
CA THR A 118 9.64 -11.23 15.14
C THR A 118 10.21 -12.27 16.11
N SER A 119 11.42 -12.05 16.60
CA SER A 119 12.00 -12.90 17.62
C SER A 119 11.64 -12.43 19.04
N LYS A 120 11.89 -13.26 20.04
CA LYS A 120 11.54 -13.07 21.43
C LYS A 120 12.00 -11.73 22.04
N ASP A 121 13.17 -11.24 21.61
CA ASP A 121 13.79 -10.06 22.21
C ASP A 121 13.34 -8.73 21.60
N ASP A 122 12.42 -8.76 20.63
CA ASP A 122 11.84 -7.55 20.07
C ASP A 122 10.64 -7.08 20.91
N PHE A 123 10.48 -5.77 21.02
CA PHE A 123 9.44 -5.16 21.84
C PHE A 123 8.23 -4.73 21.01
N GLY A 124 7.08 -4.69 21.68
CA GLY A 124 5.83 -4.22 21.13
C GLY A 124 4.73 -5.28 21.15
N ASP A 125 3.52 -4.83 21.39
CA ASP A 125 2.33 -5.66 21.54
C ASP A 125 1.60 -5.93 20.22
N ASP A 126 2.08 -5.34 19.12
CA ASP A 126 1.56 -5.49 17.76
C ASP A 126 2.28 -6.57 16.92
N LYS A 127 3.12 -7.40 17.58
CA LYS A 127 3.92 -8.45 16.94
C LYS A 127 3.72 -9.80 17.60
N VAL A 128 3.91 -10.85 16.83
CA VAL A 128 3.99 -12.24 17.32
C VAL A 128 5.46 -12.59 17.52
N GLN A 129 5.84 -12.80 18.76
CA GLN A 129 7.20 -13.17 19.15
C GLN A 129 7.38 -14.68 19.04
N ILE A 130 8.44 -15.12 18.36
CA ILE A 130 8.76 -16.51 18.07
C ILE A 130 10.02 -16.89 18.85
N GLU A 131 9.90 -17.93 19.66
CA GLU A 131 11.02 -18.41 20.48
C GLU A 131 11.77 -19.58 19.83
N THR A 132 11.05 -20.44 19.08
CA THR A 132 11.61 -21.69 18.54
C THR A 132 11.40 -21.85 17.04
N LYS A 133 12.27 -22.67 16.42
CA LYS A 133 12.15 -23.04 15.01
C LYS A 133 10.85 -23.83 14.71
N GLU A 134 10.44 -24.66 15.65
CA GLU A 134 9.21 -25.45 15.57
C GLU A 134 7.97 -24.56 15.56
N GLU A 135 7.94 -23.57 16.42
CA GLU A 135 6.89 -22.54 16.45
C GLU A 135 6.84 -21.76 15.14
N ALA A 136 8.00 -21.31 14.62
CA ALA A 136 8.09 -20.62 13.33
C ALA A 136 7.48 -21.45 12.18
N LYS A 137 7.78 -22.76 12.12
CA LYS A 137 7.21 -23.67 11.12
C LYS A 137 5.70 -23.78 11.26
N LYS A 138 5.22 -23.99 12.49
CA LYS A 138 3.79 -24.13 12.79
C LYS A 138 3.01 -22.88 12.40
N LEU A 139 3.52 -21.70 12.75
CA LEU A 139 2.86 -20.43 12.43
C LEU A 139 2.76 -20.21 10.91
N VAL A 140 3.81 -20.47 10.13
CA VAL A 140 3.75 -20.33 8.67
C VAL A 140 2.70 -21.27 8.05
N ILE A 141 2.60 -22.52 8.55
CA ILE A 141 1.59 -23.49 8.09
C ILE A 141 0.20 -22.98 8.46
N ASP A 142 -0.03 -22.58 9.71
CA ASP A 142 -1.31 -22.10 10.22
C ASP A 142 -1.79 -20.87 9.43
N TYR A 143 -0.96 -19.88 9.26
CA TYR A 143 -1.34 -18.67 8.53
C TYR A 143 -1.68 -18.94 7.07
N LYS A 144 -0.97 -19.86 6.41
CA LYS A 144 -1.32 -20.31 5.06
C LYS A 144 -2.69 -20.99 5.04
N GLN A 145 -2.96 -21.89 5.98
CA GLN A 145 -4.23 -22.62 6.08
C GLN A 145 -5.40 -21.70 6.41
N ARG A 146 -5.19 -20.69 7.24
CA ARG A 146 -6.20 -19.67 7.58
C ARG A 146 -6.54 -18.74 6.42
N GLY A 147 -5.73 -18.69 5.36
CA GLY A 147 -6.01 -17.92 4.14
C GLY A 147 -5.36 -16.53 4.09
N PHE A 148 -4.30 -16.32 4.87
CA PHE A 148 -3.43 -15.17 4.67
C PHE A 148 -2.68 -15.29 3.34
N ASP A 149 -2.50 -14.18 2.64
CA ASP A 149 -1.86 -14.16 1.32
C ASP A 149 -0.34 -14.21 1.41
N PHE A 150 0.22 -13.64 2.48
CA PHE A 150 1.67 -13.45 2.67
C PHE A 150 2.07 -13.66 4.12
N ILE A 151 3.36 -13.96 4.35
CA ILE A 151 4.00 -13.88 5.67
C ILE A 151 4.67 -12.51 5.79
N LYS A 152 4.43 -11.80 6.90
CA LYS A 152 5.13 -10.55 7.25
C LYS A 152 6.19 -10.83 8.30
N ILE A 153 7.47 -10.60 7.97
CA ILE A 153 8.56 -10.57 8.95
C ILE A 153 8.86 -9.12 9.36
N TYR A 154 9.42 -8.96 10.56
CA TYR A 154 9.67 -7.66 11.16
C TYR A 154 11.13 -7.50 11.64
N ALA A 155 11.50 -6.27 12.02
CA ALA A 155 12.87 -5.81 12.23
C ALA A 155 13.70 -6.59 13.26
N GLY A 156 13.08 -7.19 14.26
CA GLY A 156 13.79 -7.92 15.32
C GLY A 156 13.93 -9.43 15.10
N ILE A 157 13.64 -9.94 13.91
CA ILE A 157 13.72 -11.39 13.66
C ILE A 157 15.18 -11.84 13.58
N ASN A 158 15.58 -12.84 14.36
CA ASN A 158 16.93 -13.39 14.31
C ASN A 158 17.15 -14.32 13.12
N GLU A 159 18.41 -14.59 12.80
CA GLU A 159 18.81 -15.32 11.59
C GLU A 159 18.26 -16.76 11.55
N ASP A 160 18.23 -17.45 12.68
CA ASP A 160 17.76 -18.86 12.77
C ASP A 160 16.25 -18.97 12.50
N ILE A 161 15.46 -18.09 13.12
CA ILE A 161 14.00 -18.02 12.88
C ILE A 161 13.72 -17.55 11.46
N TYR A 162 14.45 -16.54 10.97
CA TYR A 162 14.35 -16.06 9.58
C TYR A 162 14.56 -17.20 8.57
N LYS A 163 15.68 -17.94 8.68
CA LYS A 163 15.97 -19.09 7.80
C LYS A 163 14.88 -20.16 7.86
N THR A 164 14.34 -20.39 9.05
CA THR A 164 13.25 -21.37 9.26
C THR A 164 11.96 -20.92 8.56
N ILE A 165 11.58 -19.64 8.70
CA ILE A 165 10.41 -19.08 8.01
C ILE A 165 10.61 -19.13 6.49
N ILE A 166 11.77 -18.74 5.97
CA ILE A 166 12.09 -18.86 4.52
C ILE A 166 11.86 -20.28 4.01
N ASN A 167 12.44 -21.27 4.69
CA ASN A 167 12.34 -22.67 4.28
C ASN A 167 10.90 -23.20 4.35
N GLN A 168 10.17 -22.86 5.42
CA GLN A 168 8.79 -23.29 5.56
C GLN A 168 7.87 -22.56 4.57
N SER A 169 8.08 -21.28 4.33
CA SER A 169 7.30 -20.49 3.35
C SER A 169 7.46 -21.05 1.93
N LYS A 170 8.67 -21.51 1.57
CA LYS A 170 8.91 -22.19 0.30
C LYS A 170 8.09 -23.49 0.21
N LYS A 171 8.08 -24.31 1.26
CA LYS A 171 7.31 -25.57 1.30
C LYS A 171 5.80 -25.32 1.25
N SER A 172 5.33 -24.27 1.91
CA SER A 172 3.91 -23.93 1.97
C SER A 172 3.40 -23.14 0.76
N GLY A 173 4.29 -22.73 -0.15
CA GLY A 173 3.93 -21.92 -1.33
C GLY A 173 3.33 -20.56 -0.95
N ILE A 174 3.93 -19.87 0.05
CA ILE A 174 3.52 -18.54 0.50
C ILE A 174 4.73 -17.59 0.46
N SER A 175 4.57 -16.41 -0.13
CA SER A 175 5.66 -15.43 -0.21
C SER A 175 5.79 -14.61 1.07
N ILE A 176 6.96 -14.01 1.25
CA ILE A 176 7.32 -13.20 2.41
C ILE A 176 7.42 -11.74 2.00
N ILE A 177 6.97 -10.85 2.88
CA ILE A 177 7.17 -9.41 2.79
C ILE A 177 8.03 -8.99 3.98
N ALA A 178 9.15 -8.36 3.68
CA ALA A 178 10.15 -8.07 4.69
C ALA A 178 10.16 -6.58 5.09
N HIS A 179 9.85 -6.30 6.36
CA HIS A 179 10.54 -5.21 7.04
C HIS A 179 11.95 -5.76 7.33
N PRO A 180 13.02 -5.21 6.76
CA PRO A 180 14.34 -5.80 6.91
C PRO A 180 14.75 -5.97 8.36
N SER A 181 15.30 -7.14 8.68
CA SER A 181 15.76 -7.44 10.05
C SER A 181 17.03 -6.68 10.36
N ARG A 182 17.16 -6.17 11.59
CA ARG A 182 18.38 -5.55 12.10
C ARG A 182 19.40 -6.57 12.61
N GLU A 183 18.97 -7.82 12.77
CA GLU A 183 19.80 -8.93 13.22
C GLU A 183 20.50 -9.66 12.07
N ILE A 184 20.22 -9.28 10.82
CA ILE A 184 20.73 -9.92 9.61
C ILE A 184 21.30 -8.85 8.70
N PRO A 185 22.53 -9.01 8.14
CA PRO A 185 23.06 -8.06 7.19
C PRO A 185 22.07 -7.77 6.06
N TYR A 186 21.88 -6.49 5.73
CA TYR A 186 20.84 -6.07 4.79
C TYR A 186 20.86 -6.84 3.46
N LEU A 187 22.06 -7.04 2.88
CA LEU A 187 22.23 -7.71 1.59
C LEU A 187 21.98 -9.23 1.64
N ASP A 188 21.98 -9.84 2.83
CA ASP A 188 21.74 -11.27 2.99
C ASP A 188 20.24 -11.60 3.05
N GLN A 189 19.39 -10.57 3.13
CA GLN A 189 17.93 -10.72 3.21
C GLN A 189 17.24 -10.85 1.84
N PHE A 190 18.00 -10.79 0.74
CA PHE A 190 17.48 -10.92 -0.63
C PHE A 190 17.23 -12.37 -1.03
N ASN A 191 16.37 -13.06 -0.30
CA ASN A 191 16.01 -14.46 -0.58
C ASN A 191 14.92 -14.58 -1.64
N SER A 192 14.87 -15.73 -2.35
CA SER A 192 13.87 -15.97 -3.40
C SER A 192 12.42 -15.95 -2.88
N GLN A 193 12.18 -16.29 -1.61
CA GLN A 193 10.84 -16.25 -0.98
C GLN A 193 10.40 -14.85 -0.59
N VAL A 194 11.32 -13.90 -0.44
CA VAL A 194 11.02 -12.49 -0.17
C VAL A 194 10.56 -11.83 -1.46
N ALA A 195 9.33 -11.34 -1.51
CA ALA A 195 8.76 -10.70 -2.69
C ALA A 195 9.12 -9.22 -2.77
N SER A 196 9.13 -8.52 -1.63
CA SER A 196 9.52 -7.12 -1.53
C SER A 196 10.23 -6.82 -0.22
N LEU A 197 11.16 -5.86 -0.28
CA LEU A 197 11.76 -5.22 0.88
C LEU A 197 11.12 -3.83 1.02
N GLU A 198 10.70 -3.54 2.23
CA GLU A 198 9.96 -2.34 2.58
C GLU A 198 10.90 -1.29 3.20
N HIS A 199 10.53 -0.02 3.13
CA HIS A 199 11.12 1.10 3.85
C HIS A 199 12.49 1.56 3.37
N THR A 200 12.52 2.78 2.83
CA THR A 200 13.79 3.41 2.38
C THR A 200 14.71 3.73 3.56
N GLU A 201 14.13 4.07 4.71
CA GLU A 201 14.89 4.32 5.93
C GLU A 201 15.74 3.14 6.36
N GLU A 202 15.33 1.90 6.09
CA GLU A 202 16.10 0.72 6.45
C GLU A 202 17.38 0.57 5.60
N ILE A 203 17.40 1.10 4.39
CA ILE A 203 18.63 1.21 3.61
C ILE A 203 19.62 2.12 4.32
N VAL A 204 19.15 3.29 4.80
CA VAL A 204 20.01 4.25 5.51
C VAL A 204 20.45 3.69 6.86
N GLN A 205 19.50 3.14 7.63
CA GLN A 205 19.75 2.70 9.01
C GLN A 205 20.59 1.42 9.07
N GLN A 206 20.31 0.44 8.21
CA GLN A 206 20.98 -0.86 8.24
C GLN A 206 22.15 -0.95 7.25
N ALA A 207 21.86 -0.76 5.94
CA ALA A 207 22.89 -0.98 4.93
C ALA A 207 23.98 0.09 4.94
N LEU A 208 23.64 1.33 5.33
CA LEU A 208 24.56 2.47 5.37
C LEU A 208 24.98 2.86 6.79
N ASN A 209 24.49 2.14 7.83
CA ASN A 209 24.80 2.44 9.24
C ASN A 209 24.58 3.93 9.59
N TYR A 210 23.40 4.47 9.21
CA TYR A 210 22.99 5.88 9.37
C TYR A 210 23.83 6.91 8.58
N GLU A 211 24.76 6.48 7.73
CA GLU A 211 25.53 7.40 6.91
C GLU A 211 24.76 7.84 5.66
N ILE A 212 24.70 9.13 5.41
CA ILE A 212 24.13 9.71 4.18
C ILE A 212 25.25 9.77 3.14
N ASP A 213 25.63 8.61 2.60
CA ASP A 213 26.73 8.45 1.64
C ASP A 213 26.25 7.77 0.35
N SER A 214 26.14 8.55 -0.70
CA SER A 214 25.71 8.05 -2.02
C SER A 214 26.72 7.09 -2.68
N LEU A 215 27.98 7.11 -2.28
CA LEU A 215 29.02 6.23 -2.84
C LEU A 215 28.85 4.78 -2.38
N LYS A 216 28.11 4.55 -1.29
CA LYS A 216 27.80 3.22 -0.74
C LYS A 216 26.53 2.59 -1.35
N LEU A 217 25.74 3.33 -2.13
CA LEU A 217 24.48 2.84 -2.72
C LEU A 217 24.63 1.84 -3.87
N PRO A 218 25.63 1.93 -4.77
CA PRO A 218 25.69 1.09 -5.96
C PRO A 218 25.57 -0.42 -5.70
N PRO A 219 26.24 -1.05 -4.71
CA PRO A 219 26.09 -2.48 -4.46
C PRO A 219 24.70 -2.85 -3.95
N ILE A 220 24.03 -1.97 -3.21
CA ILE A 220 22.66 -2.19 -2.71
C ILE A 220 21.68 -2.17 -3.87
N ILE A 221 21.77 -1.15 -4.73
CA ILE A 221 20.92 -1.01 -5.91
C ILE A 221 21.14 -2.19 -6.86
N GLN A 222 22.41 -2.58 -7.09
CA GLN A 222 22.72 -3.72 -7.94
C GLN A 222 22.13 -5.02 -7.40
N LYS A 223 22.10 -5.19 -6.07
CA LYS A 223 21.45 -6.35 -5.44
C LYS A 223 19.95 -6.42 -5.73
N PHE A 224 19.23 -5.30 -5.72
CA PHE A 224 17.81 -5.24 -6.15
C PHE A 224 17.67 -5.63 -7.62
N VAL A 225 18.52 -5.11 -8.50
CA VAL A 225 18.50 -5.42 -9.94
C VAL A 225 18.72 -6.91 -10.18
N ASP A 226 19.78 -7.48 -9.60
CA ASP A 226 20.18 -8.88 -9.81
C ASP A 226 19.15 -9.86 -9.24
N SER A 227 18.60 -9.57 -8.07
CA SER A 227 17.63 -10.42 -7.40
C SER A 227 16.21 -10.24 -7.94
N LYS A 228 15.95 -9.20 -8.73
CA LYS A 228 14.62 -8.81 -9.23
C LYS A 228 13.58 -8.62 -8.12
N LYS A 229 14.02 -8.22 -6.93
CA LYS A 229 13.11 -7.93 -5.82
C LYS A 229 12.43 -6.59 -6.00
N SER A 230 11.18 -6.52 -5.56
CA SER A 230 10.47 -5.26 -5.52
C SER A 230 10.90 -4.44 -4.31
N PHE A 231 10.93 -3.13 -4.49
CA PHE A 231 11.22 -2.16 -3.45
C PHE A 231 9.99 -1.33 -3.15
N CYS A 232 9.56 -1.31 -1.89
CA CYS A 232 8.44 -0.51 -1.40
C CYS A 232 8.95 0.62 -0.50
N PRO A 233 9.11 1.84 -1.01
CA PRO A 233 9.85 2.91 -0.33
C PRO A 233 9.21 3.45 0.94
N THR A 234 7.88 3.57 1.00
CA THR A 234 7.11 4.17 2.10
C THR A 234 7.63 5.53 2.58
N ILE A 235 8.05 6.38 1.65
CA ILE A 235 8.67 7.68 1.95
C ILE A 235 7.71 8.56 2.76
N THR A 236 6.41 8.47 2.48
CA THR A 236 5.39 9.22 3.21
C THR A 236 5.41 8.90 4.70
N GLY A 237 5.51 7.62 5.09
CA GLY A 237 5.57 7.22 6.50
C GLY A 237 6.73 7.89 7.24
N PHE A 238 7.94 7.85 6.68
CA PHE A 238 9.10 8.51 7.25
C PHE A 238 8.98 10.05 7.27
N TYR A 239 8.49 10.65 6.18
CA TYR A 239 8.30 12.10 6.10
C TYR A 239 7.33 12.63 7.15
N LYS A 240 6.39 11.83 7.62
CA LYS A 240 5.49 12.21 8.72
C LYS A 240 6.23 12.52 10.03
N ILE A 241 7.41 11.95 10.23
CA ILE A 241 8.27 12.30 11.37
C ILE A 241 8.73 13.76 11.24
N TYR A 242 9.18 14.16 10.04
CA TYR A 242 9.52 15.55 9.76
C TYR A 242 8.34 16.48 9.99
N GLU A 243 7.14 16.13 9.49
CA GLU A 243 5.94 16.95 9.69
C GLU A 243 5.58 17.13 11.19
N MET A 244 5.75 16.09 12.01
CA MET A 244 5.55 16.19 13.47
C MET A 244 6.55 17.15 14.12
N LEU A 245 7.81 17.10 13.70
CA LEU A 245 8.87 17.95 14.21
C LEU A 245 8.75 19.40 13.75
N ASP A 246 8.34 19.64 12.50
CA ASP A 246 8.25 20.96 11.89
C ASP A 246 6.99 21.72 12.32
N LYS A 247 5.81 21.07 12.19
CA LYS A 247 4.50 21.69 12.42
C LYS A 247 3.99 21.57 13.86
N GLY A 248 4.62 20.74 14.68
CA GLY A 248 4.23 20.56 16.09
C GLY A 248 2.81 19.98 16.24
N GLU A 249 2.08 20.41 17.29
CA GLU A 249 0.77 19.87 17.66
C GLU A 249 -0.32 20.02 16.59
N GLU A 250 -0.14 20.91 15.63
CA GLU A 250 -1.14 21.11 14.57
C GLU A 250 -1.44 19.82 13.82
N VAL A 251 -0.43 18.96 13.59
CA VAL A 251 -0.57 17.71 12.82
C VAL A 251 -1.45 16.67 13.52
N ILE A 252 -1.56 16.71 14.84
CA ILE A 252 -2.37 15.78 15.64
C ILE A 252 -3.74 16.35 16.04
N ASN A 253 -3.96 17.64 15.86
CA ASN A 253 -5.19 18.32 16.27
C ASN A 253 -6.09 18.70 15.09
N ASN A 254 -5.53 18.95 13.91
CA ASN A 254 -6.25 19.52 12.77
C ASN A 254 -6.01 18.76 11.46
N GLY A 255 -6.87 19.04 10.46
CA GLY A 255 -6.67 18.58 9.09
C GLY A 255 -6.89 17.08 8.87
N ALA A 256 -5.93 16.46 8.21
CA ALA A 256 -6.02 15.07 7.74
C ALA A 256 -6.11 14.03 8.87
N ILE A 257 -5.59 14.32 10.05
CA ILE A 257 -5.64 13.43 11.23
C ILE A 257 -7.07 13.05 11.63
N ASN A 258 -8.07 13.88 11.27
CA ASN A 258 -9.46 13.59 11.55
C ASN A 258 -10.03 12.40 10.75
N TYR A 259 -9.29 11.93 9.74
CA TYR A 259 -9.61 10.71 8.99
C TYR A 259 -8.92 9.46 9.55
N MET A 260 -8.06 9.59 10.56
CA MET A 260 -7.46 8.44 11.25
C MET A 260 -8.49 7.73 12.12
N ASN A 261 -8.27 6.44 12.37
CA ASN A 261 -9.09 5.69 13.32
C ASN A 261 -9.00 6.35 14.72
N PRO A 262 -10.11 6.57 15.45
CA PRO A 262 -10.12 7.26 16.74
C PRO A 262 -9.20 6.62 17.80
N LEU A 263 -9.10 5.27 17.82
CA LEU A 263 -8.20 4.58 18.73
C LEU A 263 -6.74 4.90 18.37
N ILE A 264 -6.39 4.77 17.09
CA ILE A 264 -5.03 5.00 16.60
C ILE A 264 -4.61 6.45 16.79
N LYS A 265 -5.51 7.38 16.53
CA LYS A 265 -5.26 8.79 16.82
C LYS A 265 -4.83 9.02 18.28
N THR A 266 -5.40 8.27 19.22
CA THR A 266 -5.14 8.42 20.66
C THR A 266 -3.91 7.65 21.13
N VAL A 267 -3.81 6.36 20.75
CA VAL A 267 -2.79 5.45 21.33
C VAL A 267 -1.52 5.35 20.49
N ASP A 268 -1.56 5.78 19.24
CA ASP A 268 -0.39 5.72 18.35
C ASP A 268 0.03 7.12 17.87
N SER A 269 -0.83 7.84 17.14
CA SER A 269 -0.47 9.15 16.56
C SER A 269 0.03 10.13 17.61
N LYS A 270 -0.72 10.27 18.73
CA LYS A 270 -0.35 11.16 19.82
C LYS A 270 0.92 10.72 20.56
N VAL A 271 1.09 9.41 20.73
CA VAL A 271 2.28 8.83 21.39
C VAL A 271 3.53 9.06 20.54
N GLN A 272 3.44 8.83 19.22
CA GLN A 272 4.54 9.11 18.30
C GLN A 272 4.89 10.59 18.27
N TYR A 273 3.88 11.48 18.19
CA TYR A 273 4.10 12.92 18.28
C TYR A 273 4.84 13.31 19.56
N ASN A 274 4.38 12.86 20.73
CA ASN A 274 5.01 13.18 22.00
C ASN A 274 6.47 12.69 22.06
N ARG A 275 6.75 11.51 21.53
CA ARG A 275 8.12 10.99 21.43
C ARG A 275 9.02 11.91 20.62
N TRP A 276 8.58 12.33 19.44
CA TRP A 276 9.36 13.21 18.59
C TRP A 276 9.47 14.64 19.11
N ALA A 277 8.43 15.15 19.77
CA ALA A 277 8.48 16.44 20.45
C ALA A 277 9.52 16.45 21.60
N ASN A 278 9.58 15.36 22.38
CA ASN A 278 10.61 15.19 23.40
C ASN A 278 12.01 15.06 22.78
N GLU A 279 12.15 14.30 21.70
CA GLU A 279 13.43 14.21 20.99
C GLU A 279 13.92 15.57 20.49
N LYS A 280 13.02 16.41 19.94
CA LYS A 280 13.34 17.77 19.52
C LYS A 280 13.82 18.65 20.67
N THR A 281 13.28 18.45 21.86
CA THR A 281 13.72 19.19 23.06
C THR A 281 15.14 18.81 23.46
N ASN A 282 15.50 17.53 23.33
CA ASN A 282 16.82 17.02 23.68
C ASN A 282 17.86 17.20 22.57
N ASN A 283 17.41 17.28 21.32
CA ASN A 283 18.27 17.41 20.12
C ASN A 283 17.67 18.47 19.17
N SER A 284 18.14 19.69 19.26
CA SER A 284 17.65 20.82 18.45
C SER A 284 17.89 20.64 16.94
N SER A 285 18.86 19.80 16.54
CA SER A 285 19.16 19.55 15.12
C SER A 285 18.34 18.40 14.51
N ILE A 286 17.52 17.70 15.29
CA ILE A 286 16.82 16.50 14.82
C ILE A 286 15.90 16.77 13.62
N THR A 287 15.23 17.93 13.60
CA THR A 287 14.34 18.30 12.48
C THR A 287 15.12 18.40 11.17
N GLU A 288 16.27 19.04 11.19
CA GLU A 288 17.15 19.15 10.01
C GLU A 288 17.72 17.78 9.61
N THR A 289 18.11 16.97 10.57
CA THR A 289 18.64 15.61 10.34
C THR A 289 17.60 14.73 9.63
N ILE A 290 16.36 14.72 10.12
CA ILE A 290 15.27 13.93 9.50
C ILE A 290 14.95 14.47 8.10
N TYR A 291 14.96 15.77 7.89
CA TYR A 291 14.74 16.36 6.56
C TYR A 291 15.87 16.01 5.58
N LYS A 292 17.13 16.08 6.01
CA LYS A 292 18.27 15.63 5.17
C LYS A 292 18.17 14.15 4.79
N GLN A 293 17.75 13.31 5.72
CA GLN A 293 17.52 11.89 5.43
C GLN A 293 16.37 11.72 4.43
N HIS A 294 15.29 12.48 4.56
CA HIS A 294 14.20 12.47 3.57
C HIS A 294 14.70 12.84 2.15
N LEU A 295 15.50 13.89 2.02
CA LEU A 295 16.08 14.25 0.73
C LEU A 295 16.97 13.13 0.16
N PHE A 296 17.68 12.42 1.02
CA PHE A 296 18.48 11.27 0.62
C PHE A 296 17.61 10.07 0.21
N HIS A 297 16.44 9.87 0.85
CA HIS A 297 15.46 8.87 0.40
C HIS A 297 14.97 9.17 -1.03
N LEU A 298 14.70 10.44 -1.37
CA LEU A 298 14.36 10.83 -2.73
C LEU A 298 15.49 10.53 -3.72
N TYR A 299 16.74 10.76 -3.32
CA TYR A 299 17.91 10.41 -4.12
C TYR A 299 18.04 8.89 -4.33
N ILE A 300 17.85 8.07 -3.29
CA ILE A 300 17.81 6.60 -3.39
C ILE A 300 16.75 6.16 -4.37
N LEU A 301 15.52 6.68 -4.23
CA LEU A 301 14.41 6.36 -5.12
C LEU A 301 14.72 6.69 -6.59
N LYS A 302 15.30 7.88 -6.85
CA LYS A 302 15.78 8.27 -8.18
C LYS A 302 16.72 7.24 -8.75
N LYS A 303 17.76 6.84 -7.97
CA LYS A 303 18.77 5.88 -8.40
C LYS A 303 18.20 4.49 -8.64
N MET A 304 17.27 4.04 -7.79
CA MET A 304 16.54 2.78 -8.00
C MET A 304 15.72 2.81 -9.31
N ASN A 305 15.03 3.90 -9.58
CA ASN A 305 14.27 4.05 -10.84
C ASN A 305 15.19 4.08 -12.07
N GLU A 306 16.29 4.83 -12.03
CA GLU A 306 17.30 4.90 -13.11
C GLU A 306 17.89 3.53 -13.46
N LYS A 307 17.99 2.64 -12.49
CA LYS A 307 18.53 1.27 -12.65
C LYS A 307 17.45 0.21 -12.93
N GLY A 308 16.18 0.63 -13.06
CA GLY A 308 15.09 -0.26 -13.42
C GLY A 308 14.63 -1.21 -12.31
N VAL A 309 14.92 -0.89 -11.05
CA VAL A 309 14.37 -1.62 -9.91
C VAL A 309 12.83 -1.54 -9.93
N ASN A 310 12.14 -2.65 -9.66
CA ASN A 310 10.68 -2.66 -9.58
C ASN A 310 10.21 -1.95 -8.31
N ILE A 311 9.97 -0.64 -8.42
CA ILE A 311 9.43 0.18 -7.33
C ILE A 311 7.91 -0.01 -7.27
N ILE A 312 7.37 -0.31 -6.09
CA ILE A 312 5.95 -0.44 -5.82
C ILE A 312 5.53 0.59 -4.77
N SER A 313 4.48 1.33 -5.04
CA SER A 313 4.01 2.38 -4.13
C SER A 313 3.33 1.76 -2.91
N GLY A 314 3.79 2.14 -1.72
CA GLY A 314 3.18 1.81 -0.44
C GLY A 314 3.34 2.98 0.51
N THR A 315 2.38 3.20 1.38
CA THR A 315 2.29 4.45 2.16
C THR A 315 2.58 4.29 3.64
N ASP A 316 2.55 3.07 4.13
CA ASP A 316 2.55 2.77 5.56
C ASP A 316 1.39 3.44 6.32
N SER A 317 0.24 3.57 5.60
CA SER A 317 -0.94 4.24 6.14
C SER A 317 -1.61 3.44 7.25
N GLY A 318 -2.26 4.16 8.17
CA GLY A 318 -2.93 3.59 9.34
C GLY A 318 -2.09 3.65 10.63
N ILE A 319 -0.87 4.17 10.58
CA ILE A 319 -0.01 4.42 11.74
C ILE A 319 0.47 5.88 11.76
N GLY A 320 0.89 6.36 12.92
CA GLY A 320 1.35 7.73 13.11
C GLY A 320 0.29 8.74 12.67
N ILE A 321 0.66 9.60 11.74
CA ILE A 321 -0.24 10.56 11.09
C ILE A 321 -0.42 10.27 9.58
N THR A 322 -0.16 9.02 9.16
CA THR A 322 -0.24 8.59 7.77
C THR A 322 -1.65 8.11 7.45
N VAL A 323 -2.43 8.98 6.80
CA VAL A 323 -3.89 8.80 6.62
C VAL A 323 -4.20 7.76 5.54
N PRO A 324 -5.04 6.74 5.82
CA PRO A 324 -5.47 5.77 4.83
C PRO A 324 -6.05 6.39 3.57
N GLY A 325 -5.66 5.88 2.41
CA GLY A 325 -6.10 6.33 1.10
C GLY A 325 -5.47 7.65 0.63
N ALA A 326 -5.49 8.69 1.44
CA ALA A 326 -4.96 10.00 1.05
C ALA A 326 -3.43 10.02 0.88
N SER A 327 -2.73 9.21 1.67
CA SER A 327 -1.25 9.19 1.68
C SER A 327 -0.63 8.69 0.39
N ILE A 328 -1.35 7.90 -0.43
CA ILE A 328 -0.85 7.46 -1.74
C ILE A 328 -0.51 8.64 -2.66
N HIS A 329 -1.27 9.72 -2.57
CA HIS A 329 -1.03 10.90 -3.39
C HIS A 329 0.19 11.69 -2.94
N GLN A 330 0.53 11.64 -1.66
CA GLN A 330 1.77 12.22 -1.14
C GLN A 330 2.96 11.37 -1.57
N GLU A 331 2.85 10.05 -1.47
CA GLU A 331 3.86 9.11 -1.96
C GLU A 331 4.18 9.33 -3.44
N LEU A 332 3.17 9.40 -4.30
CA LEU A 332 3.34 9.71 -5.72
C LEU A 332 3.93 11.11 -5.97
N SER A 333 3.63 12.09 -5.11
CA SER A 333 4.23 13.43 -5.19
C SER A 333 5.72 13.39 -4.91
N PHE A 334 6.17 12.62 -3.89
CA PHE A 334 7.58 12.40 -3.62
C PHE A 334 8.31 11.70 -4.77
N TYR A 335 7.63 10.77 -5.45
CA TYR A 335 8.23 10.13 -6.63
C TYR A 335 8.44 11.14 -7.77
N LYS A 336 7.52 12.09 -7.93
CA LYS A 336 7.71 13.23 -8.84
C LYS A 336 8.87 14.13 -8.43
N GLU A 337 8.96 14.44 -7.14
CA GLU A 337 10.05 15.26 -6.57
C GLU A 337 11.41 14.57 -6.76
N ALA A 338 11.46 13.24 -6.63
CA ALA A 338 12.64 12.43 -6.93
C ALA A 338 13.01 12.40 -8.43
N GLY A 339 12.16 12.93 -9.32
CA GLY A 339 12.42 13.07 -10.75
C GLY A 339 11.78 12.01 -11.65
N LEU A 340 10.88 11.18 -11.13
CA LEU A 340 10.12 10.25 -11.98
C LEU A 340 9.13 11.03 -12.89
N SER A 341 8.88 10.53 -14.11
CA SER A 341 7.79 11.04 -14.93
C SER A 341 6.43 10.78 -14.28
N ASN A 342 5.35 11.46 -14.70
CA ASN A 342 4.01 11.15 -14.21
C ASN A 342 3.62 9.70 -14.52
N TYR A 343 4.01 9.20 -15.69
CA TYR A 343 3.79 7.83 -16.08
C TYR A 343 4.56 6.84 -15.18
N ASP A 344 5.86 7.07 -14.94
CA ASP A 344 6.67 6.19 -14.09
C ASP A 344 6.18 6.21 -12.64
N ALA A 345 5.83 7.36 -12.10
CA ALA A 345 5.24 7.46 -10.78
C ALA A 345 3.92 6.67 -10.71
N LEU A 346 3.02 6.83 -11.69
CA LEU A 346 1.75 6.11 -11.71
C LEU A 346 1.94 4.59 -11.91
N LYS A 347 2.97 4.15 -12.63
CA LYS A 347 3.33 2.73 -12.77
C LYS A 347 3.57 2.06 -11.43
N THR A 348 4.18 2.76 -10.47
CA THR A 348 4.50 2.20 -9.14
C THR A 348 3.25 1.83 -8.35
N ALA A 349 2.14 2.54 -8.58
CA ALA A 349 0.84 2.29 -7.94
C ALA A 349 -0.16 1.56 -8.86
N THR A 350 0.28 1.03 -9.99
CA THR A 350 -0.60 0.34 -10.95
C THR A 350 0.05 -0.94 -11.46
N ILE A 351 0.85 -0.88 -12.53
CA ILE A 351 1.37 -2.07 -13.19
C ILE A 351 2.56 -2.74 -12.46
N ASN A 352 3.39 -1.97 -11.74
CA ASN A 352 4.55 -2.54 -11.05
C ASN A 352 4.18 -3.55 -9.94
N PRO A 353 3.13 -3.33 -9.11
CA PRO A 353 2.64 -4.33 -8.16
C PRO A 353 2.35 -5.70 -8.78
N THR A 354 1.93 -5.74 -10.05
CA THR A 354 1.60 -7.00 -10.75
C THR A 354 2.83 -7.89 -11.01
N LYS A 355 4.04 -7.30 -10.94
CA LYS A 355 5.30 -8.02 -11.08
C LYS A 355 5.82 -8.59 -9.75
N THR A 356 5.22 -8.15 -8.63
CA THR A 356 5.62 -8.56 -7.28
C THR A 356 4.93 -9.85 -6.85
N HIS A 357 3.64 -9.96 -7.12
CA HIS A 357 2.80 -11.08 -6.70
C HIS A 357 1.89 -11.53 -7.85
N LYS A 358 1.78 -12.84 -8.06
CA LYS A 358 0.88 -13.42 -9.07
C LYS A 358 -0.60 -13.08 -8.80
N GLU A 359 -0.97 -12.88 -7.56
CA GLU A 359 -2.31 -12.49 -7.13
C GLU A 359 -2.76 -11.14 -7.71
N PHE A 360 -1.81 -10.32 -8.14
CA PHE A 360 -2.06 -9.00 -8.74
C PHE A 360 -2.02 -9.01 -10.28
N GLU A 361 -1.72 -10.13 -10.93
CA GLU A 361 -1.55 -10.20 -12.40
C GLU A 361 -2.73 -9.67 -13.19
N GLN A 362 -3.96 -9.82 -12.68
CA GLN A 362 -5.17 -9.35 -13.36
C GLN A 362 -5.52 -7.87 -13.07
N MET A 363 -4.60 -7.10 -12.50
CA MET A 363 -4.81 -5.69 -12.12
C MET A 363 -3.83 -4.76 -12.87
N GLY A 364 -3.85 -3.50 -12.51
CA GLY A 364 -2.82 -2.49 -12.82
C GLY A 364 -2.75 -1.99 -14.25
N SER A 365 -3.56 -2.53 -15.16
CA SER A 365 -3.67 -2.04 -16.54
C SER A 365 -5.08 -2.17 -17.08
N ILE A 366 -5.43 -1.33 -18.07
CA ILE A 366 -6.70 -1.44 -18.78
C ILE A 366 -6.44 -2.25 -20.05
N GLN A 367 -6.67 -3.57 -19.96
CA GLN A 367 -6.50 -4.54 -21.02
C GLN A 367 -7.56 -5.63 -20.95
N LYS A 368 -7.85 -6.28 -22.07
CA LYS A 368 -8.72 -7.46 -22.11
C LYS A 368 -8.25 -8.53 -21.12
N GLY A 369 -9.18 -9.11 -20.36
CA GLY A 369 -8.93 -10.14 -19.35
C GLY A 369 -8.58 -9.60 -17.96
N LYS A 370 -8.33 -8.31 -17.80
CA LYS A 370 -8.03 -7.68 -16.51
C LYS A 370 -9.32 -7.34 -15.73
N PHE A 371 -9.20 -7.22 -14.41
CA PHE A 371 -10.30 -6.72 -13.59
C PHE A 371 -10.68 -5.29 -13.95
N ALA A 372 -11.97 -5.00 -13.95
CA ALA A 372 -12.50 -3.65 -14.13
C ALA A 372 -12.35 -2.85 -12.82
N ASN A 373 -11.11 -2.48 -12.52
CA ASN A 373 -10.73 -1.61 -11.42
C ASN A 373 -10.23 -0.29 -12.01
N PHE A 374 -11.05 0.76 -11.94
CA PHE A 374 -10.83 2.01 -12.64
C PHE A 374 -10.94 3.23 -11.74
N ILE A 375 -10.20 4.27 -12.11
CA ILE A 375 -10.44 5.65 -11.69
C ILE A 375 -10.82 6.44 -12.92
N VAL A 376 -11.88 7.24 -12.82
CA VAL A 376 -12.24 8.19 -13.87
C VAL A 376 -12.01 9.61 -13.35
N THR A 377 -11.26 10.37 -14.13
CA THR A 377 -10.86 11.75 -13.82
C THR A 377 -11.31 12.70 -14.90
N LYS A 378 -11.60 13.95 -14.54
CA LYS A 378 -12.03 14.97 -15.50
C LYS A 378 -10.93 15.35 -16.50
N LYS A 379 -9.67 15.40 -16.04
CA LYS A 379 -8.50 15.73 -16.84
C LYS A 379 -7.49 14.59 -16.82
N ASN A 380 -6.53 14.64 -17.74
CA ASN A 380 -5.52 13.61 -17.92
C ASN A 380 -4.55 13.54 -16.74
N PRO A 381 -4.54 12.46 -15.93
CA PRO A 381 -3.61 12.28 -14.82
C PRO A 381 -2.14 12.11 -15.27
N LEU A 382 -1.85 11.73 -16.51
CA LEU A 382 -0.47 11.73 -17.01
C LEU A 382 0.09 13.13 -17.22
N VAL A 383 -0.79 14.16 -17.31
CA VAL A 383 -0.37 15.57 -17.30
C VAL A 383 -0.25 16.09 -15.87
N ASN A 384 -1.18 15.71 -14.99
CA ASN A 384 -1.17 16.15 -13.60
C ASN A 384 -1.75 15.05 -12.69
N LEU A 385 -0.90 14.39 -11.90
CA LEU A 385 -1.31 13.32 -10.98
C LEU A 385 -2.31 13.78 -9.91
N ASN A 386 -2.42 15.08 -9.61
CA ASN A 386 -3.39 15.60 -8.64
C ASN A 386 -4.86 15.37 -9.08
N GLU A 387 -5.11 15.10 -10.36
CA GLU A 387 -6.44 14.73 -10.84
C GLU A 387 -6.96 13.44 -10.17
N LEU A 388 -6.07 12.53 -9.80
CA LEU A 388 -6.41 11.27 -9.12
C LEU A 388 -6.94 11.46 -7.69
N LYS A 389 -6.69 12.61 -7.06
CA LYS A 389 -7.17 12.93 -5.70
C LYS A 389 -8.69 13.08 -5.60
N LYS A 390 -9.35 13.36 -6.72
CA LYS A 390 -10.78 13.65 -6.78
C LYS A 390 -11.44 12.93 -7.95
N PRO A 391 -11.61 11.61 -7.85
CA PRO A 391 -12.28 10.83 -8.89
C PRO A 391 -13.69 11.37 -9.18
N GLU A 392 -14.09 11.39 -10.43
CA GLU A 392 -15.49 11.62 -10.82
C GLU A 392 -16.35 10.39 -10.47
N TRP A 393 -15.81 9.22 -10.67
CA TRP A 393 -16.31 7.94 -10.19
C TRP A 393 -15.20 6.90 -10.26
N ILE A 394 -15.39 5.78 -9.60
CA ILE A 394 -14.49 4.63 -9.67
C ILE A 394 -15.26 3.37 -10.02
N MET A 395 -14.53 2.36 -10.45
CA MET A 395 -15.05 0.99 -10.52
C MET A 395 -14.10 0.06 -9.77
N VAL A 396 -14.65 -0.82 -8.95
CA VAL A 396 -13.90 -1.84 -8.24
C VAL A 396 -14.59 -3.19 -8.44
N ASN A 397 -13.86 -4.14 -8.99
CA ASN A 397 -14.38 -5.47 -9.35
C ASN A 397 -15.72 -5.36 -10.15
N GLY A 398 -15.77 -4.46 -11.15
CA GLY A 398 -16.93 -4.20 -11.97
C GLY A 398 -18.10 -3.47 -11.30
N ARG A 399 -17.94 -2.98 -10.07
CA ARG A 399 -18.98 -2.21 -9.37
C ARG A 399 -18.64 -0.73 -9.41
N LYS A 400 -19.49 0.04 -10.07
CA LYS A 400 -19.34 1.50 -10.14
C LYS A 400 -19.69 2.15 -8.81
N VAL A 401 -18.89 3.10 -8.39
CA VAL A 401 -19.12 3.97 -7.23
C VAL A 401 -19.04 5.41 -7.69
N ASP A 402 -20.14 6.11 -7.58
CA ASP A 402 -20.27 7.50 -8.01
C ASP A 402 -19.62 8.48 -7.01
N LYS A 403 -19.46 9.72 -7.45
CA LYS A 403 -18.85 10.80 -6.68
C LYS A 403 -19.57 11.09 -5.36
N THR A 404 -20.90 11.02 -5.37
CA THR A 404 -21.71 11.26 -4.18
C THR A 404 -21.41 10.21 -3.11
N THR A 405 -21.35 8.95 -3.52
CA THR A 405 -21.02 7.84 -2.62
C THR A 405 -19.56 7.93 -2.12
N LEU A 406 -18.60 8.32 -2.98
CA LEU A 406 -17.21 8.55 -2.56
C LEU A 406 -17.10 9.67 -1.52
N ASN A 407 -17.82 10.78 -1.72
CA ASN A 407 -17.88 11.86 -0.73
C ASN A 407 -18.50 11.39 0.60
N LYS A 408 -19.57 10.58 0.55
CA LYS A 408 -20.17 9.99 1.75
C LYS A 408 -19.20 9.07 2.49
N TYR A 409 -18.38 8.30 1.78
CA TYR A 409 -17.34 7.47 2.39
C TYR A 409 -16.31 8.32 3.14
N SER A 410 -15.83 9.41 2.54
CA SER A 410 -14.92 10.33 3.20
C SER A 410 -15.54 10.94 4.47
N GLN A 411 -16.82 11.38 4.41
CA GLN A 411 -17.50 11.92 5.57
C GLN A 411 -17.72 10.88 6.67
N ASN A 412 -18.09 9.65 6.30
CA ASN A 412 -18.24 8.55 7.26
C ASN A 412 -16.92 8.23 7.97
N ALA A 413 -15.79 8.22 7.24
CA ALA A 413 -14.48 8.02 7.83
C ALA A 413 -14.08 9.14 8.79
N LYS A 414 -14.38 10.40 8.43
CA LYS A 414 -14.11 11.57 9.28
C LYS A 414 -14.95 11.58 10.56
N ASN A 415 -16.20 11.19 10.44
CA ASN A 415 -17.21 11.29 11.53
C ASN A 415 -17.39 9.96 12.27
N ARG A 416 -16.50 8.95 12.06
CA ARG A 416 -16.65 7.64 12.67
C ARG A 416 -16.53 7.69 14.19
N ASN A 417 -17.36 6.88 14.85
CA ASN A 417 -17.39 6.72 16.29
C ASN A 417 -17.27 5.23 16.64
N ASN A 418 -16.12 4.62 16.35
CA ASN A 418 -15.90 3.19 16.46
C ASN A 418 -14.74 2.81 17.39
N LEU A 419 -14.40 3.67 18.34
CA LEU A 419 -13.30 3.46 19.29
C LEU A 419 -13.43 2.11 20.02
N VAL A 420 -14.61 1.84 20.61
CA VAL A 420 -14.86 0.60 21.35
C VAL A 420 -14.75 -0.62 20.44
N VAL A 421 -15.31 -0.55 19.22
CA VAL A 421 -15.25 -1.67 18.26
C VAL A 421 -13.82 -1.94 17.85
N THR A 422 -13.01 -0.90 17.62
CA THR A 422 -11.60 -1.05 17.27
C THR A 422 -10.81 -1.64 18.43
N ALA A 423 -11.05 -1.19 19.67
CA ALA A 423 -10.42 -1.74 20.87
C ALA A 423 -10.75 -3.23 21.06
N LEU A 424 -12.02 -3.64 20.85
CA LEU A 424 -12.40 -5.05 20.89
C LEU A 424 -11.73 -5.89 19.80
N ARG A 425 -11.50 -5.33 18.61
CA ARG A 425 -10.76 -6.00 17.53
C ARG A 425 -9.28 -6.15 17.86
N TYR A 426 -8.71 -5.15 18.50
CA TYR A 426 -7.34 -5.23 19.00
C TYR A 426 -7.20 -6.28 20.11
N LEU A 427 -8.15 -6.33 21.04
CA LEU A 427 -8.20 -7.37 22.06
C LEU A 427 -8.34 -8.77 21.44
N GLU A 428 -9.18 -8.94 20.40
CA GLU A 428 -9.27 -10.20 19.65
C GLU A 428 -7.89 -10.60 19.07
N TYR A 429 -7.15 -9.63 18.51
CA TYR A 429 -5.77 -9.87 18.03
C TYR A 429 -4.87 -10.41 19.15
N LEU A 430 -4.87 -9.76 20.31
CA LEU A 430 -4.04 -10.18 21.44
C LEU A 430 -4.39 -11.60 21.94
N LEU A 431 -5.68 -11.97 21.93
CA LEU A 431 -6.13 -13.28 22.41
C LEU A 431 -5.93 -14.41 21.41
N VAL A 432 -5.90 -14.11 20.11
CA VAL A 432 -5.88 -15.14 19.05
C VAL A 432 -4.47 -15.32 18.48
N GLU A 433 -3.71 -14.24 18.36
CA GLU A 433 -2.42 -14.26 17.65
C GLU A 433 -1.21 -14.25 18.60
N ARG A 434 -1.40 -13.85 19.85
CA ARG A 434 -0.36 -13.82 20.90
C ARG A 434 -0.70 -14.78 22.01
#